data_1d49e7a447dc93dd983416263405d02a
#
_entry.id   1d49e7a447dc93dd983416263405d02a
#
_cell.length_a   1.000
_cell.length_b   1.000
_cell.length_c   1.000
_cell.angle_alpha   90.00
_cell.angle_beta   90.00
_cell.angle_gamma   90.00
#
_symmetry.space_group_name_H-M   'P 1'
#
loop_
_entity.id
_entity.type
_entity.pdbx_description
1 polymer ?
#
loop_
_entity_poly.entity_id
_entity_poly.type
_entity_poly.pdbx_seq_one_letter_code
_entity_poly.pdbx_strand_id
1 'polypeptide(L)'
;MNRRSFLKATTGVAATLSNGMGWTRNMRAQAMGEEEVVEISLGAFYPIGRWYFDPIGVHIQPGQRVRWSGRKWGGSVTAFHPSHDNHELRIPEGARPFDSGILIEGGNPRARFEWVFEVEGTYDYYSRRQERLGAVGRIVVGSPGGPGEEPIGYGESTGRALIYPDVREVFSWLSSEKIVEQGVIPYPMERFGKTFPVQESHF
;
A
#
# COMPACT_ATOMS: atom_id res chain seq x y z
N MET A 1 -21.79 -11.78 73.93
CA MET A 1 -20.52 -11.31 74.56
C MET A 1 -19.38 -11.50 73.59
N ASN A 2 -18.63 -10.39 73.30
CA ASN A 2 -17.28 -10.28 72.78
C ASN A 2 -17.02 -10.71 71.34
N ARG A 3 -16.77 -9.83 70.42
CA ARG A 3 -15.71 -8.81 70.17
C ARG A 3 -14.43 -9.36 69.57
N ARG A 4 -14.08 -8.76 68.39
CA ARG A 4 -12.72 -8.44 67.89
C ARG A 4 -11.97 -9.60 67.20
N SER A 5 -11.19 -9.41 66.15
CA SER A 5 -10.58 -8.24 65.49
C SER A 5 -10.04 -8.62 64.12
N PHE A 6 -10.09 -7.71 63.21
CA PHE A 6 -9.11 -7.25 62.23
C PHE A 6 -7.79 -8.01 62.03
N LEU A 7 -7.47 -8.32 60.82
CA LEU A 7 -6.12 -8.04 60.30
C LEU A 7 -6.15 -7.90 58.75
N LYS A 8 -5.74 -6.70 58.32
CA LYS A 8 -5.42 -6.36 56.94
C LYS A 8 -4.10 -7.00 56.56
N ALA A 9 -4.02 -7.60 55.36
CA ALA A 9 -2.75 -7.86 54.71
C ALA A 9 -2.78 -7.21 53.30
N THR A 10 -2.13 -6.09 53.23
CA THR A 10 -1.72 -5.44 51.99
C THR A 10 -0.53 -6.17 51.44
N THR A 11 -0.69 -6.83 50.30
CA THR A 11 0.46 -7.31 49.52
C THR A 11 0.56 -6.44 48.29
N GLY A 12 1.55 -5.56 48.29
CA GLY A 12 1.90 -4.75 47.14
C GLY A 12 2.50 -5.62 46.05
N VAL A 13 1.96 -5.54 44.84
CA VAL A 13 2.58 -6.05 43.66
C VAL A 13 3.32 -4.88 43.00
N ALA A 14 4.65 -4.97 43.07
CA ALA A 14 5.50 -4.06 42.33
C ALA A 14 5.38 -4.40 40.84
N ALA A 15 4.76 -3.51 40.07
CA ALA A 15 4.77 -3.57 38.60
C ALA A 15 6.11 -3.08 38.12
N THR A 16 6.91 -4.00 37.59
CA THR A 16 8.10 -3.67 36.79
C THR A 16 7.68 -3.04 35.48
N LEU A 17 7.98 -1.77 35.31
CA LEU A 17 7.86 -1.04 34.04
C LEU A 17 8.95 -1.54 33.10
N SER A 18 8.59 -2.36 32.12
CA SER A 18 9.43 -2.67 30.98
C SER A 18 8.74 -2.20 29.70
N ASN A 19 9.34 -1.21 29.08
CA ASN A 19 9.24 -0.77 27.68
C ASN A 19 8.04 -1.29 26.87
N GLY A 20 6.93 -0.56 26.90
CA GLY A 20 5.75 -0.81 26.09
C GLY A 20 5.21 0.44 25.40
N MET A 21 6.09 1.23 24.73
CA MET A 21 5.63 2.46 24.06
C MET A 21 4.86 2.22 22.73
N GLY A 22 4.86 0.98 22.23
CA GLY A 22 4.16 0.65 20.97
C GLY A 22 2.69 0.23 21.14
N TRP A 23 2.34 -0.39 22.25
CA TRP A 23 1.01 -1.02 22.43
C TRP A 23 -0.08 -0.05 22.93
N THR A 24 0.29 1.00 23.64
CA THR A 24 -0.66 1.97 24.17
C THR A 24 -1.27 2.89 23.11
N ARG A 25 -0.60 3.05 21.96
CA ARG A 25 -1.10 3.90 20.87
C ARG A 25 -2.23 3.22 20.11
N ASN A 26 -2.11 1.90 19.86
CA ASN A 26 -3.15 1.13 19.19
C ASN A 26 -4.42 0.95 20.03
N MET A 27 -4.28 0.73 21.33
CA MET A 27 -5.45 0.61 22.21
C MET A 27 -6.24 1.92 22.36
N ARG A 28 -5.58 3.07 22.22
CA ARG A 28 -6.24 4.38 22.31
C ARG A 28 -6.98 4.78 21.03
N ALA A 29 -6.46 4.35 19.86
CA ALA A 29 -7.13 4.53 18.58
C ALA A 29 -8.42 3.69 18.49
N GLN A 30 -8.38 2.45 18.98
CA GLN A 30 -9.58 1.58 19.04
C GLN A 30 -10.67 2.11 20.01
N ALA A 31 -10.28 2.85 21.04
CA ALA A 31 -11.23 3.40 22.00
C ALA A 31 -11.96 4.66 21.49
N MET A 32 -11.48 5.30 20.43
CA MET A 32 -12.05 6.54 19.89
C MET A 32 -12.82 6.36 18.58
N GLY A 33 -12.90 5.14 18.04
CA GLY A 33 -13.68 4.87 16.82
C GLY A 33 -13.18 5.64 15.58
N GLU A 34 -11.97 6.18 15.60
CA GLU A 34 -11.33 6.70 14.39
C GLU A 34 -10.94 5.53 13.50
N GLU A 35 -11.60 5.43 12.36
CA GLU A 35 -11.27 4.48 11.31
C GLU A 35 -9.82 4.74 10.87
N GLU A 36 -8.93 3.77 11.11
CA GLU A 36 -7.51 3.90 10.75
C GLU A 36 -7.39 3.91 9.22
N VAL A 37 -7.16 5.09 8.65
CA VAL A 37 -6.99 5.31 7.22
C VAL A 37 -5.51 5.19 6.87
N VAL A 38 -5.18 4.27 5.97
CA VAL A 38 -3.82 4.14 5.46
C VAL A 38 -3.59 5.16 4.35
N GLU A 39 -2.59 6.01 4.51
CA GLU A 39 -2.25 7.07 3.55
C GLU A 39 -1.15 6.60 2.60
N ILE A 40 -1.38 6.78 1.29
CA ILE A 40 -0.40 6.53 0.23
C ILE A 40 -0.26 7.79 -0.62
N SER A 41 0.95 8.19 -0.93
CA SER A 41 1.21 9.34 -1.80
C SER A 41 1.78 8.93 -3.15
N LEU A 42 1.36 9.60 -4.23
CA LEU A 42 2.02 9.50 -5.53
C LEU A 42 3.15 10.54 -5.55
N GLY A 43 4.38 10.07 -5.59
CA GLY A 43 5.59 10.86 -5.62
C GLY A 43 6.25 10.87 -7.00
N ALA A 44 7.17 11.83 -7.18
CA ALA A 44 8.04 11.87 -8.35
C ALA A 44 9.45 12.26 -7.92
N PHE A 45 10.45 11.59 -8.47
CA PHE A 45 11.84 11.91 -8.24
C PHE A 45 12.45 12.55 -9.49
N TYR A 46 12.68 13.84 -9.42
CA TYR A 46 13.40 14.61 -10.42
C TYR A 46 14.89 14.64 -10.07
N PRO A 47 15.79 14.56 -11.03
CA PRO A 47 15.69 14.73 -12.48
C PRO A 47 15.47 13.46 -13.29
N ILE A 48 15.37 12.28 -12.68
CA ILE A 48 15.34 11.01 -13.41
C ILE A 48 13.96 10.60 -13.94
N GLY A 49 12.93 11.41 -13.66
CA GLY A 49 11.58 11.14 -14.15
C GLY A 49 10.90 9.90 -13.57
N ARG A 50 11.40 9.35 -12.44
CA ARG A 50 10.79 8.21 -11.77
C ARG A 50 9.53 8.65 -11.03
N TRP A 51 8.47 7.86 -11.18
CA TRP A 51 7.22 8.04 -10.46
C TRP A 51 6.95 6.81 -9.59
N TYR A 52 6.35 7.01 -8.43
CA TYR A 52 6.17 5.94 -7.47
C TYR A 52 5.04 6.23 -6.50
N PHE A 53 4.46 5.18 -5.93
CA PHE A 53 3.62 5.27 -4.74
C PHE A 53 4.48 5.05 -3.49
N ASP A 54 4.18 5.81 -2.44
CA ASP A 54 4.86 5.67 -1.15
C ASP A 54 3.83 5.75 -0.01
N PRO A 55 3.72 4.69 0.82
CA PRO A 55 4.38 3.40 0.67
C PRO A 55 4.00 2.65 -0.62
N ILE A 56 4.90 1.78 -1.10
CA ILE A 56 4.69 0.99 -2.33
C ILE A 56 3.91 -0.29 -2.04
N GLY A 57 3.99 -0.80 -0.80
CA GLY A 57 3.28 -1.98 -0.34
C GLY A 57 2.67 -1.76 1.04
N VAL A 58 1.43 -2.21 1.26
CA VAL A 58 0.76 -2.14 2.56
C VAL A 58 -0.04 -3.41 2.85
N HIS A 59 -0.01 -3.86 4.11
CA HIS A 59 -0.86 -4.91 4.63
C HIS A 59 -1.99 -4.29 5.45
N ILE A 60 -3.22 -4.60 5.10
CA ILE A 60 -4.43 -4.11 5.76
C ILE A 60 -5.40 -5.24 6.07
N GLN A 61 -6.40 -4.96 6.90
CA GLN A 61 -7.48 -5.90 7.18
C GLN A 61 -8.70 -5.61 6.30
N PRO A 62 -9.56 -6.62 6.02
CA PRO A 62 -10.85 -6.40 5.37
C PRO A 62 -11.66 -5.32 6.07
N GLY A 63 -12.26 -4.41 5.29
CA GLY A 63 -13.02 -3.27 5.79
C GLY A 63 -12.17 -2.01 6.01
N GLN A 64 -10.84 -2.10 6.00
CA GLN A 64 -10.00 -0.92 6.13
C GLN A 64 -10.01 -0.04 4.87
N ARG A 65 -9.79 1.25 5.11
CA ARG A 65 -9.76 2.29 4.08
C ARG A 65 -8.33 2.69 3.75
N VAL A 66 -8.05 2.81 2.46
CA VAL A 66 -6.81 3.42 1.97
C VAL A 66 -7.17 4.73 1.29
N ARG A 67 -6.35 5.74 1.53
CA ARG A 67 -6.45 7.07 0.92
C ARG A 67 -5.19 7.37 0.13
N TRP A 68 -5.37 7.69 -1.13
CA TRP A 68 -4.28 8.19 -1.96
C TRP A 68 -4.37 9.69 -2.12
N SER A 69 -3.20 10.32 -2.08
CA SER A 69 -3.05 11.74 -2.38
C SER A 69 -2.15 11.93 -3.60
N GLY A 70 -2.60 12.74 -4.55
CA GLY A 70 -1.82 13.12 -5.73
C GLY A 70 -1.04 14.40 -5.51
N ARG A 71 0.03 14.59 -6.30
CA ARG A 71 0.77 15.85 -6.40
C ARG A 71 0.48 16.53 -7.74
N LYS A 72 1.03 17.75 -7.92
CA LYS A 72 0.81 18.72 -9.01
C LYS A 72 0.67 18.20 -10.46
N TRP A 73 1.07 16.99 -10.77
CA TRP A 73 1.25 16.53 -12.14
C TRP A 73 0.20 15.56 -12.66
N GLY A 74 -0.82 15.33 -11.88
CA GLY A 74 -1.90 14.42 -12.24
C GLY A 74 -1.43 12.97 -12.38
N GLY A 75 -1.99 12.11 -11.57
CA GLY A 75 -1.83 10.66 -11.66
C GLY A 75 -3.19 10.01 -11.52
N SER A 76 -3.23 8.70 -11.57
CA SER A 76 -4.42 7.93 -11.22
C SER A 76 -4.06 6.82 -10.23
N VAL A 77 -5.10 6.24 -9.62
CA VAL A 77 -5.02 5.02 -8.84
C VAL A 77 -5.99 4.05 -9.47
N THR A 78 -5.47 3.11 -10.23
CA THR A 78 -6.27 2.24 -11.09
C THR A 78 -5.87 0.79 -10.84
N ALA A 79 -6.84 -0.07 -10.53
CA ALA A 79 -6.60 -1.50 -10.34
C ALA A 79 -6.16 -2.17 -11.65
N PHE A 80 -5.19 -3.10 -11.57
CA PHE A 80 -4.89 -4.00 -12.68
C PHE A 80 -6.08 -4.93 -12.91
N HIS A 81 -6.87 -4.62 -13.94
CA HIS A 81 -8.09 -5.36 -14.25
C HIS A 81 -8.39 -5.28 -15.76
N PRO A 82 -8.97 -6.32 -16.38
CA PRO A 82 -9.30 -6.33 -17.80
C PRO A 82 -10.17 -5.17 -18.30
N SER A 83 -11.02 -4.61 -17.45
CA SER A 83 -11.83 -3.44 -17.78
C SER A 83 -11.04 -2.12 -17.80
N HIS A 84 -9.81 -2.12 -17.31
CA HIS A 84 -8.93 -0.96 -17.24
C HIS A 84 -7.73 -1.19 -18.16
N ASP A 85 -7.69 -0.47 -19.29
CA ASP A 85 -6.59 -0.52 -20.26
C ASP A 85 -6.22 -1.93 -20.75
N ASN A 86 -7.17 -2.89 -20.69
CA ASN A 86 -6.98 -4.30 -21.05
C ASN A 86 -5.87 -5.02 -20.26
N HIS A 87 -5.58 -4.60 -19.03
CA HIS A 87 -4.60 -5.27 -18.19
C HIS A 87 -5.03 -6.68 -17.76
N GLU A 88 -4.06 -7.48 -17.35
CA GLU A 88 -4.33 -8.75 -16.68
C GLU A 88 -5.06 -8.53 -15.36
N LEU A 89 -5.79 -9.53 -14.89
CA LEU A 89 -6.51 -9.47 -13.62
C LEU A 89 -5.52 -9.65 -12.46
N ARG A 90 -5.32 -8.62 -11.64
CA ARG A 90 -4.42 -8.66 -10.49
C ARG A 90 -5.06 -8.12 -9.21
N ILE A 91 -6.36 -8.32 -9.11
CA ILE A 91 -7.14 -8.15 -7.87
C ILE A 91 -7.91 -9.45 -7.60
N PRO A 92 -8.36 -9.74 -6.38
CA PRO A 92 -9.11 -10.94 -6.06
C PRO A 92 -10.35 -11.09 -6.93
N GLU A 93 -10.68 -12.32 -7.29
CA GLU A 93 -11.94 -12.63 -7.97
C GLU A 93 -13.14 -12.15 -7.13
N GLY A 94 -14.10 -11.50 -7.78
CA GLY A 94 -15.25 -10.92 -7.11
C GLY A 94 -15.01 -9.58 -6.44
N ALA A 95 -13.77 -9.12 -6.32
CA ALA A 95 -13.48 -7.77 -5.87
C ALA A 95 -13.86 -6.75 -6.95
N ARG A 96 -14.43 -5.64 -6.52
CA ARG A 96 -14.77 -4.54 -7.42
C ARG A 96 -13.50 -3.80 -7.86
N PRO A 97 -13.23 -3.66 -9.17
CA PRO A 97 -12.10 -2.87 -9.64
C PRO A 97 -12.31 -1.39 -9.35
N PHE A 98 -11.24 -0.72 -8.93
CA PHE A 98 -11.26 0.70 -8.62
C PHE A 98 -10.48 1.52 -9.65
N ASP A 99 -10.93 2.75 -9.86
CA ASP A 99 -10.28 3.74 -10.71
C ASP A 99 -10.63 5.14 -10.20
N SER A 100 -9.63 5.90 -9.84
CA SER A 100 -9.80 7.27 -9.37
C SER A 100 -10.09 8.27 -10.50
N GLY A 101 -9.93 7.86 -11.78
CA GLY A 101 -9.69 8.82 -12.83
C GLY A 101 -8.41 9.60 -12.58
N ILE A 102 -8.22 10.69 -13.31
CA ILE A 102 -7.02 11.51 -13.14
C ILE A 102 -7.20 12.45 -11.94
N LEU A 103 -6.37 12.24 -10.94
CA LEU A 103 -6.26 13.13 -9.78
C LEU A 103 -5.42 14.34 -10.17
N ILE A 104 -6.05 15.41 -10.66
CA ILE A 104 -5.38 16.66 -11.00
C ILE A 104 -5.48 17.60 -9.81
N GLU A 105 -4.37 17.97 -9.26
CA GLU A 105 -4.24 19.17 -8.44
C GLU A 105 -4.22 20.43 -9.33
N GLY A 106 -5.30 20.77 -9.97
CA GLY A 106 -5.48 22.07 -10.62
C GLY A 106 -5.57 23.20 -9.60
N GLY A 107 -4.51 23.40 -8.81
CA GLY A 107 -4.48 24.37 -7.73
C GLY A 107 -5.21 23.94 -6.46
N ASN A 108 -5.76 22.72 -6.39
CA ASN A 108 -6.41 22.18 -5.20
C ASN A 108 -5.50 21.13 -4.53
N PRO A 109 -4.89 21.41 -3.37
CA PRO A 109 -4.03 20.47 -2.65
C PRO A 109 -4.79 19.26 -2.06
N ARG A 110 -6.05 19.07 -2.44
CA ARG A 110 -6.96 18.07 -1.87
C ARG A 110 -7.43 17.01 -2.86
N ALA A 111 -6.75 16.82 -4.00
CA ALA A 111 -7.06 15.69 -4.88
C ALA A 111 -6.74 14.40 -4.14
N ARG A 112 -7.77 13.75 -3.63
CA ARG A 112 -7.69 12.51 -2.84
C ARG A 112 -8.64 11.50 -3.44
N PHE A 113 -8.22 10.25 -3.41
CA PHE A 113 -9.05 9.10 -3.73
C PHE A 113 -9.06 8.15 -2.52
N GLU A 114 -10.22 7.63 -2.18
CA GLU A 114 -10.37 6.69 -1.08
C GLU A 114 -11.08 5.43 -1.56
N TRP A 115 -10.66 4.29 -1.03
CA TRP A 115 -11.28 3.01 -1.30
C TRP A 115 -11.28 2.13 -0.06
N VAL A 116 -12.38 1.41 0.15
CA VAL A 116 -12.53 0.40 1.22
C VAL A 116 -12.32 -0.96 0.60
N PHE A 117 -11.48 -1.77 1.20
CA PHE A 117 -11.14 -3.11 0.74
C PHE A 117 -11.88 -4.16 1.56
N GLU A 118 -12.89 -4.79 0.98
CA GLU A 118 -13.76 -5.74 1.66
C GLU A 118 -13.36 -7.19 1.43
N VAL A 119 -12.76 -7.50 0.28
CA VAL A 119 -12.40 -8.87 -0.12
C VAL A 119 -10.93 -9.13 0.19
N GLU A 120 -10.62 -10.23 0.87
CA GLU A 120 -9.24 -10.65 1.13
C GLU A 120 -8.49 -11.00 -0.15
N GLY A 121 -7.19 -10.78 -0.14
CA GLY A 121 -6.26 -11.14 -1.21
C GLY A 121 -5.33 -9.99 -1.63
N THR A 122 -4.66 -10.19 -2.75
CA THR A 122 -3.63 -9.30 -3.26
C THR A 122 -4.19 -8.40 -4.36
N TYR A 123 -3.98 -7.10 -4.21
CA TYR A 123 -4.41 -6.07 -5.13
C TYR A 123 -3.21 -5.32 -5.69
N ASP A 124 -2.98 -5.41 -6.99
CA ASP A 124 -2.03 -4.58 -7.69
C ASP A 124 -2.73 -3.41 -8.38
N TYR A 125 -2.08 -2.25 -8.34
CA TYR A 125 -2.61 -1.03 -8.93
C TYR A 125 -1.49 -0.19 -9.55
N TYR A 126 -1.88 0.73 -10.44
CA TYR A 126 -0.96 1.56 -11.20
C TYR A 126 -1.49 2.98 -11.38
N SER A 127 -0.63 3.87 -11.84
CA SER A 127 -1.00 5.19 -12.32
C SER A 127 -0.94 5.23 -13.85
N ARG A 128 -2.06 5.38 -14.53
CA ARG A 128 -2.19 5.26 -15.99
C ARG A 128 -1.12 6.01 -16.79
N ARG A 129 -0.84 7.24 -16.41
CA ARG A 129 0.15 8.06 -17.12
C ARG A 129 1.60 7.71 -16.80
N GLN A 130 1.84 7.18 -15.59
CA GLN A 130 3.16 6.97 -15.05
C GLN A 130 3.52 5.47 -14.89
N GLU A 131 2.67 4.56 -15.33
CA GLU A 131 2.91 3.11 -15.25
C GLU A 131 4.25 2.73 -15.91
N ARG A 132 4.49 3.20 -17.13
CA ARG A 132 5.75 2.96 -17.85
C ARG A 132 7.00 3.49 -17.12
N LEU A 133 6.82 4.32 -16.12
CA LEU A 133 7.85 4.89 -15.26
C LEU A 133 7.88 4.21 -13.87
N GLY A 134 7.21 3.07 -13.73
CA GLY A 134 7.21 2.24 -12.53
C GLY A 134 6.27 2.70 -11.42
N ALA A 135 5.30 3.58 -11.71
CA ALA A 135 4.30 3.99 -10.71
C ALA A 135 3.23 2.91 -10.51
N VAL A 136 3.58 1.92 -9.72
CA VAL A 136 2.74 0.78 -9.32
C VAL A 136 2.85 0.55 -7.82
N GLY A 137 1.87 -0.17 -7.26
CA GLY A 137 1.88 -0.55 -5.85
C GLY A 137 1.04 -1.80 -5.60
N ARG A 138 1.21 -2.38 -4.42
CA ARG A 138 0.49 -3.59 -3.97
C ARG A 138 -0.12 -3.40 -2.61
N ILE A 139 -1.36 -3.84 -2.46
CA ILE A 139 -2.05 -3.95 -1.18
C ILE A 139 -2.37 -5.41 -0.93
N VAL A 140 -2.03 -5.90 0.25
CA VAL A 140 -2.47 -7.21 0.73
C VAL A 140 -3.55 -6.99 1.78
N VAL A 141 -4.73 -7.54 1.53
CA VAL A 141 -5.90 -7.46 2.41
C VAL A 141 -6.06 -8.79 3.12
N GLY A 142 -5.90 -8.82 4.44
CA GLY A 142 -5.91 -10.06 5.20
C GLY A 142 -4.83 -11.04 4.73
N SER A 143 -5.23 -12.18 4.20
CA SER A 143 -4.31 -13.19 3.64
C SER A 143 -4.00 -12.91 2.17
N PRO A 144 -2.74 -13.07 1.71
CA PRO A 144 -2.40 -13.01 0.30
C PRO A 144 -3.17 -14.06 -0.51
N GLY A 145 -3.53 -13.71 -1.74
CA GLY A 145 -4.21 -14.67 -2.62
C GLY A 145 -4.82 -14.03 -3.86
N GLY A 146 -5.33 -14.90 -4.73
CA GLY A 146 -5.95 -14.51 -5.98
C GLY A 146 -4.97 -14.20 -7.12
N PRO A 147 -5.48 -13.69 -8.26
CA PRO A 147 -4.68 -13.45 -9.46
C PRO A 147 -3.50 -12.49 -9.28
N GLY A 148 -3.50 -11.65 -8.22
CA GLY A 148 -2.37 -10.79 -7.88
C GLY A 148 -1.09 -11.56 -7.51
N GLU A 149 -1.20 -12.85 -7.13
CA GLU A 149 -0.05 -13.71 -6.82
C GLU A 149 0.55 -14.40 -8.05
N GLU A 150 -0.16 -14.41 -9.18
CA GLU A 150 0.39 -14.96 -10.41
C GLU A 150 1.63 -14.18 -10.87
N PRO A 151 2.57 -14.81 -11.59
CA PRO A 151 3.71 -14.11 -12.16
C PRO A 151 3.27 -12.93 -13.01
N ILE A 152 3.88 -11.76 -12.81
CA ILE A 152 3.54 -10.55 -13.58
C ILE A 152 3.73 -10.78 -15.08
N GLY A 153 2.71 -10.48 -15.87
CA GLY A 153 2.68 -10.72 -17.32
C GLY A 153 2.07 -12.06 -17.72
N TYR A 154 1.47 -12.81 -16.78
CA TYR A 154 0.81 -14.08 -17.08
C TYR A 154 -0.31 -13.93 -18.13
N GLY A 155 -0.93 -12.77 -18.20
CA GLY A 155 -2.03 -12.48 -19.11
C GLY A 155 -1.59 -12.12 -20.54
N GLU A 156 -0.31 -11.81 -20.78
CA GLU A 156 0.17 -11.35 -22.10
C GLU A 156 -0.07 -12.36 -23.23
N SER A 157 0.13 -13.65 -22.94
CA SER A 157 -0.11 -14.74 -23.89
C SER A 157 -1.58 -14.89 -24.30
N THR A 158 -2.51 -14.31 -23.55
CA THR A 158 -3.96 -14.33 -23.79
C THR A 158 -4.49 -13.03 -24.40
N GLY A 159 -3.60 -12.16 -24.89
CA GLY A 159 -3.96 -10.91 -25.56
C GLY A 159 -4.21 -9.74 -24.59
N ARG A 160 -3.74 -9.82 -23.35
CA ARG A 160 -3.71 -8.69 -22.43
C ARG A 160 -2.59 -7.71 -22.78
N ALA A 161 -2.71 -6.50 -22.23
CA ALA A 161 -1.69 -5.48 -22.41
C ALA A 161 -0.32 -5.96 -21.93
N LEU A 162 0.72 -5.59 -22.67
CA LEU A 162 2.11 -5.88 -22.29
C LEU A 162 2.47 -5.13 -21.03
N ILE A 163 3.20 -5.80 -20.14
CA ILE A 163 3.69 -5.20 -18.90
C ILE A 163 5.03 -4.51 -19.16
N TYR A 164 5.14 -3.25 -18.75
CA TYR A 164 6.36 -2.48 -18.87
C TYR A 164 7.52 -3.07 -18.05
N PRO A 165 8.78 -2.97 -18.52
CA PRO A 165 9.94 -3.50 -17.80
C PRO A 165 10.06 -3.01 -16.36
N ASP A 166 9.82 -1.72 -16.12
CA ASP A 166 9.89 -1.11 -14.78
C ASP A 166 8.82 -1.69 -13.83
N VAL A 167 7.64 -2.00 -14.35
CA VAL A 167 6.56 -2.66 -13.59
C VAL A 167 6.98 -4.08 -13.22
N ARG A 168 7.57 -4.84 -14.15
CA ARG A 168 8.09 -6.19 -13.89
C ARG A 168 9.16 -6.17 -12.82
N GLU A 169 10.08 -5.21 -12.89
CA GLU A 169 11.14 -5.05 -11.89
C GLU A 169 10.56 -4.80 -10.50
N VAL A 170 9.58 -3.92 -10.38
CA VAL A 170 8.94 -3.63 -9.08
C VAL A 170 8.26 -4.87 -8.53
N PHE A 171 7.37 -5.52 -9.27
CA PHE A 171 6.61 -6.66 -8.75
C PHE A 171 7.44 -7.94 -8.56
N SER A 172 8.56 -8.10 -9.25
CA SER A 172 9.51 -9.18 -8.97
C SER A 172 10.21 -9.02 -7.61
N TRP A 173 10.30 -7.79 -7.10
CA TRP A 173 10.89 -7.47 -5.80
C TRP A 173 9.84 -7.35 -4.68
N LEU A 174 8.64 -6.89 -4.99
CA LEU A 174 7.56 -6.60 -4.05
C LEU A 174 6.65 -7.83 -3.90
N SER A 175 7.06 -8.78 -3.05
CA SER A 175 6.21 -9.95 -2.77
C SER A 175 5.17 -9.67 -1.69
N SER A 176 4.09 -10.43 -1.71
CA SER A 176 3.02 -10.30 -0.72
C SER A 176 3.46 -10.78 0.67
N GLU A 177 4.32 -11.81 0.74
CA GLU A 177 4.88 -12.29 2.00
C GLU A 177 5.69 -11.19 2.69
N LYS A 178 6.51 -10.47 1.93
CA LYS A 178 7.28 -9.34 2.44
C LYS A 178 6.38 -8.23 2.97
N ILE A 179 5.26 -7.95 2.31
CA ILE A 179 4.29 -6.95 2.75
C ILE A 179 3.62 -7.39 4.05
N VAL A 180 3.21 -8.65 4.15
CA VAL A 180 2.59 -9.20 5.37
C VAL A 180 3.57 -9.17 6.53
N GLU A 181 4.83 -9.54 6.30
CA GLU A 181 5.87 -9.55 7.34
C GLU A 181 6.17 -8.14 7.86
N GLN A 182 6.25 -7.14 6.98
CA GLN A 182 6.66 -5.78 7.34
C GLN A 182 5.48 -4.84 7.65
N GLY A 183 4.27 -5.19 7.22
CA GLY A 183 3.07 -4.37 7.33
C GLY A 183 3.03 -3.20 6.34
N VAL A 184 4.08 -2.42 6.29
CA VAL A 184 4.22 -1.25 5.40
C VAL A 184 5.61 -1.26 4.78
N ILE A 185 5.68 -1.14 3.45
CA ILE A 185 6.93 -1.06 2.70
C ILE A 185 7.05 0.32 2.06
N PRO A 186 7.92 1.19 2.57
CA PRO A 186 8.23 2.47 1.93
C PRO A 186 8.84 2.25 0.53
N TYR A 187 8.68 3.23 -0.37
CA TYR A 187 9.30 3.14 -1.68
C TYR A 187 10.84 3.09 -1.57
N PRO A 188 11.50 2.05 -2.11
CA PRO A 188 12.94 1.85 -1.92
C PRO A 188 13.74 2.72 -2.90
N MET A 189 13.91 4.00 -2.58
CA MET A 189 14.61 4.98 -3.42
C MET A 189 16.02 4.54 -3.80
N GLU A 190 16.74 3.86 -2.90
CA GLU A 190 18.10 3.36 -3.17
C GLU A 190 18.14 2.31 -4.27
N ARG A 191 17.07 1.53 -4.40
CA ARG A 191 16.96 0.47 -5.40
C ARG A 191 16.50 1.00 -6.76
N PHE A 192 15.39 1.74 -6.78
CA PHE A 192 14.72 2.16 -8.01
C PHE A 192 15.00 3.63 -8.38
N GLY A 193 15.59 4.40 -7.47
CA GLY A 193 15.96 5.79 -7.71
C GLY A 193 17.26 5.99 -8.49
N LYS A 194 17.95 4.91 -8.90
CA LYS A 194 19.19 5.03 -9.66
C LYS A 194 18.90 5.49 -11.08
N THR A 195 19.67 6.48 -11.52
CA THR A 195 19.65 7.01 -12.88
C THR A 195 19.90 5.91 -13.89
N PHE A 196 19.14 5.88 -14.99
CA PHE A 196 19.61 5.22 -16.20
C PHE A 196 21.00 5.80 -16.54
N PRO A 197 21.99 4.95 -16.89
CA PRO A 197 23.24 5.50 -17.41
C PRO A 197 22.87 6.35 -18.65
N VAL A 198 23.20 7.62 -18.59
CA VAL A 198 23.13 8.47 -19.77
C VAL A 198 24.03 7.79 -20.78
N GLN A 199 23.47 7.23 -21.86
CA GLN A 199 24.29 6.84 -23.01
C GLN A 199 24.98 8.10 -23.49
N GLU A 200 26.29 8.17 -23.22
CA GLU A 200 27.11 9.18 -23.84
C GLU A 200 26.95 8.99 -25.36
N SER A 201 26.18 9.85 -25.98
CA SER A 201 26.12 9.97 -27.42
C SER A 201 27.49 10.46 -27.85
N HIS A 202 28.34 9.55 -28.32
CA HIS A 202 29.51 9.94 -29.09
C HIS A 202 29.03 10.59 -30.37
N PHE A 203 29.10 11.92 -30.40
CA PHE A 203 29.10 12.71 -31.62
C PHE A 203 30.50 12.76 -32.21
#